data_063d1c00b532a0a59b00fe7b88d29607
#
_entry.id   063d1c00b532a0a59b00fe7b88d29607
#
_cell.length_a   1.000
_cell.length_b   1.000
_cell.length_c   1.000
_cell.angle_alpha   90.00
_cell.angle_beta   90.00
_cell.angle_gamma   90.00
#
_symmetry.space_group_name_H-M   'P 1'
#
loop_
_entity.id
_entity.type
_entity.pdbx_description
1 polymer ?
#
loop_
_entity_poly.entity_id
_entity_poly.type
_entity_poly.pdbx_seq_one_letter_code
_entity_poly.pdbx_strand_id
1 'polypeptide(L)'
;MLTALFIGLGSIGTRHLKNLTAICAQRGLALRADALRSDLARPLRPGAAELLHSQFTTLQDSAALPHYDLAFITNPTSLHAQALEEIRGLADALFIEKPIVSAEQTDVDLATLLPAGQKAYVAAPMRWCGTMLALKNHLPGLRPYSARVICSSYLPDWRPGVDYRTVYSAHKALGGGGVSLAGDGGNSDLAGVLLAGYGPPGPPRPAPGTGRGERLRWLVSWQRLLSVG
;
A
#
# COMPACT_ATOMS: atom_id res chain seq x y z
N MET A 1 11.40 19.76 2.80
CA MET A 1 10.15 19.49 2.05
C MET A 1 10.16 18.02 1.69
N LEU A 2 9.05 17.32 1.87
CA LEU A 2 8.86 15.94 1.44
C LEU A 2 8.19 15.95 0.06
N THR A 3 8.66 15.09 -0.87
CA THR A 3 8.08 14.95 -2.20
C THR A 3 7.46 13.57 -2.35
N ALA A 4 6.23 13.50 -2.87
CA ALA A 4 5.50 12.24 -3.03
C ALA A 4 4.80 12.16 -4.39
N LEU A 5 4.96 11.02 -5.07
CA LEU A 5 4.25 10.68 -6.30
C LEU A 5 3.15 9.68 -6.01
N PHE A 6 1.93 9.96 -6.45
CA PHE A 6 0.79 9.04 -6.37
C PHE A 6 0.47 8.47 -7.74
N ILE A 7 0.66 7.16 -7.93
CA ILE A 7 0.28 6.48 -9.16
C ILE A 7 -1.13 5.92 -8.99
N GLY A 8 -2.09 6.56 -9.64
CA GLY A 8 -3.50 6.34 -9.45
C GLY A 8 -4.07 7.07 -8.23
N LEU A 9 -5.14 7.83 -8.43
CA LEU A 9 -5.81 8.61 -7.38
C LEU A 9 -7.28 8.22 -7.26
N GLY A 10 -7.50 6.91 -7.15
CA GLY A 10 -8.80 6.33 -6.83
C GLY A 10 -9.17 6.52 -5.34
N SER A 11 -10.05 5.69 -4.83
CA SER A 11 -10.50 5.76 -3.42
C SER A 11 -9.35 5.64 -2.43
N ILE A 12 -8.49 4.62 -2.64
CA ILE A 12 -7.39 4.36 -1.70
C ILE A 12 -6.25 5.38 -1.86
N GLY A 13 -5.90 5.75 -3.10
CA GLY A 13 -4.88 6.78 -3.34
C GLY A 13 -5.25 8.12 -2.72
N THR A 14 -6.51 8.54 -2.85
CA THR A 14 -7.02 9.75 -2.18
C THR A 14 -6.93 9.65 -0.66
N ARG A 15 -7.24 8.48 -0.09
CA ARG A 15 -7.12 8.26 1.37
C ARG A 15 -5.66 8.40 1.82
N HIS A 16 -4.73 7.79 1.10
CA HIS A 16 -3.31 7.90 1.41
C HIS A 16 -2.78 9.33 1.27
N LEU A 17 -3.22 10.06 0.24
CA LEU A 17 -2.87 11.47 0.07
C LEU A 17 -3.32 12.31 1.27
N LYS A 18 -4.58 12.18 1.68
CA LYS A 18 -5.11 12.91 2.86
C LYS A 18 -4.36 12.55 4.14
N ASN A 19 -4.06 11.28 4.35
CA ASN A 19 -3.32 10.82 5.51
C ASN A 19 -1.88 11.35 5.52
N LEU A 20 -1.18 11.28 4.39
CA LEU A 20 0.18 11.81 4.28
C LEU A 20 0.21 13.31 4.56
N THR A 21 -0.74 14.05 3.98
CA THR A 21 -0.86 15.50 4.23
C THR A 21 -1.08 15.80 5.72
N ALA A 22 -2.00 15.08 6.37
CA ALA A 22 -2.25 15.26 7.79
C ALA A 22 -1.01 14.96 8.65
N ILE A 23 -0.26 13.90 8.34
CA ILE A 23 0.96 13.54 9.05
C ILE A 23 2.04 14.59 8.84
N CYS A 24 2.22 15.07 7.62
CA CYS A 24 3.19 16.12 7.33
C CYS A 24 2.86 17.40 8.11
N ALA A 25 1.59 17.80 8.13
CA ALA A 25 1.13 18.95 8.90
C ALA A 25 1.39 18.80 10.41
N GLN A 26 1.05 17.65 11.00
CA GLN A 26 1.32 17.35 12.41
C GLN A 26 2.81 17.41 12.78
N ARG A 27 3.69 17.19 11.79
CA ARG A 27 5.14 17.18 11.98
C ARG A 27 5.84 18.44 11.51
N GLY A 28 5.11 19.44 11.09
CA GLY A 28 5.67 20.69 10.58
C GLY A 28 6.46 20.52 9.28
N LEU A 29 6.12 19.50 8.48
CA LEU A 29 6.79 19.22 7.21
C LEU A 29 6.00 19.76 6.04
N ALA A 30 6.65 20.51 5.17
CA ALA A 30 6.08 20.86 3.89
C ALA A 30 6.00 19.61 3.00
N LEU A 31 4.87 19.40 2.33
CA LEU A 31 4.62 18.32 1.38
C LEU A 31 4.40 18.90 -0.01
N ARG A 32 5.08 18.34 -1.01
CA ARG A 32 4.70 18.40 -2.41
C ARG A 32 4.18 17.03 -2.84
N ALA A 33 2.93 16.93 -3.22
CA ALA A 33 2.32 15.72 -3.73
C ALA A 33 1.93 15.91 -5.20
N ASP A 34 2.44 15.03 -6.06
CA ASP A 34 2.12 14.99 -7.48
C ASP A 34 1.36 13.69 -7.78
N ALA A 35 0.52 13.69 -8.82
CA ALA A 35 -0.27 12.52 -9.21
C ALA A 35 -0.11 12.16 -10.69
N LEU A 36 0.31 10.91 -10.95
CA LEU A 36 0.25 10.29 -12.26
C LEU A 36 -1.13 9.61 -12.41
N ARG A 37 -1.90 10.03 -13.38
CA ARG A 37 -3.28 9.57 -13.63
C ARG A 37 -3.43 9.12 -15.07
N SER A 38 -4.23 8.08 -15.30
CA SER A 38 -4.54 7.60 -16.64
C SER A 38 -5.43 8.56 -17.45
N ASP A 39 -6.19 9.41 -16.75
CA ASP A 39 -7.14 10.34 -17.36
C ASP A 39 -7.34 11.55 -16.45
N LEU A 40 -6.99 12.76 -16.93
CA LEU A 40 -7.18 14.00 -16.18
C LEU A 40 -8.62 14.53 -16.27
N ALA A 41 -9.41 14.12 -17.28
CA ALA A 41 -10.80 14.52 -17.39
C ALA A 41 -11.69 13.85 -16.32
N ARG A 42 -11.27 12.70 -15.80
CA ARG A 42 -11.99 12.03 -14.72
C ARG A 42 -11.90 12.86 -13.44
N PRO A 43 -13.04 13.23 -12.82
CA PRO A 43 -13.03 14.07 -11.63
C PRO A 43 -12.31 13.39 -10.46
N LEU A 44 -11.56 14.18 -9.70
CA LEU A 44 -10.99 13.76 -8.43
C LEU A 44 -12.07 13.59 -7.36
N ARG A 45 -11.78 12.79 -6.36
CA ARG A 45 -12.63 12.74 -5.18
C ARG A 45 -12.57 14.05 -4.40
N PRO A 46 -13.65 14.44 -3.69
CA PRO A 46 -13.69 15.68 -2.94
C PRO A 46 -12.51 15.85 -1.99
N GLY A 47 -11.92 17.02 -1.99
CA GLY A 47 -10.78 17.38 -1.15
C GLY A 47 -9.45 16.73 -1.55
N ALA A 48 -9.31 16.27 -2.79
CA ALA A 48 -8.04 15.73 -3.29
C ALA A 48 -7.30 16.74 -4.17
N ALA A 49 -8.02 17.59 -4.89
CA ALA A 49 -7.41 18.55 -5.80
C ALA A 49 -6.54 19.57 -5.06
N GLU A 50 -7.01 20.05 -3.94
CA GLU A 50 -6.36 21.07 -3.11
C GLU A 50 -5.09 20.57 -2.41
N LEU A 51 -4.90 19.25 -2.37
CA LEU A 51 -3.74 18.61 -1.75
C LEU A 51 -2.63 18.27 -2.75
N LEU A 52 -2.91 18.43 -4.04
CA LEU A 52 -1.95 18.15 -5.11
C LEU A 52 -1.26 19.43 -5.57
N HIS A 53 0.04 19.30 -5.80
CA HIS A 53 0.81 20.34 -6.47
C HIS A 53 0.66 20.24 -8.00
N SER A 54 0.74 19.03 -8.56
CA SER A 54 0.62 18.79 -10.00
C SER A 54 -0.09 17.47 -10.30
N GLN A 55 -0.68 17.40 -11.50
CA GLN A 55 -1.25 16.19 -12.07
C GLN A 55 -0.82 16.05 -13.53
N PHE A 56 -0.47 14.85 -13.92
CA PHE A 56 -0.01 14.54 -15.27
C PHE A 56 -0.38 13.12 -15.68
N THR A 57 -0.31 12.81 -16.97
CA THR A 57 -0.60 11.49 -17.52
C THR A 57 0.65 10.71 -17.91
N THR A 58 1.81 11.33 -17.87
CA THR A 58 3.11 10.74 -18.20
C THR A 58 4.20 11.29 -17.30
N LEU A 59 5.21 10.49 -17.01
CA LEU A 59 6.38 10.91 -16.21
C LEU A 59 7.33 11.84 -16.98
N GLN A 60 7.16 11.96 -18.29
CA GLN A 60 7.89 12.91 -19.13
C GLN A 60 7.31 14.33 -19.09
N ASP A 61 6.20 14.53 -18.37
CA ASP A 61 5.63 15.87 -18.18
C ASP A 61 6.61 16.75 -17.40
N SER A 62 6.74 18.00 -17.83
CA SER A 62 7.64 18.98 -17.20
C SER A 62 7.28 19.33 -15.76
N ALA A 63 6.05 19.03 -15.31
CA ALA A 63 5.61 19.19 -13.94
C ALA A 63 6.07 18.03 -13.02
N ALA A 64 6.45 16.88 -13.59
CA ALA A 64 7.01 15.76 -12.84
C ALA A 64 8.41 16.09 -12.32
N LEU A 65 8.70 15.64 -11.10
CA LEU A 65 10.07 15.74 -10.57
C LEU A 65 10.95 14.63 -11.15
N PRO A 66 12.26 14.87 -11.32
CA PRO A 66 13.19 13.81 -11.73
C PRO A 66 13.37 12.73 -10.66
N HIS A 67 13.02 13.02 -9.41
CA HIS A 67 13.10 12.10 -8.31
C HIS A 67 12.16 12.51 -7.17
N TYR A 68 11.62 11.50 -6.43
CA TYR A 68 10.73 11.68 -5.28
C TYR A 68 11.28 10.99 -4.03
N ASP A 69 10.95 11.50 -2.85
CA ASP A 69 11.23 10.79 -1.60
C ASP A 69 10.35 9.54 -1.44
N LEU A 70 9.08 9.63 -1.89
CA LEU A 70 8.10 8.55 -1.78
C LEU A 70 7.31 8.37 -3.08
N ALA A 71 7.02 7.12 -3.45
CA ALA A 71 6.01 6.83 -4.47
C ALA A 71 4.96 5.86 -3.91
N PHE A 72 3.69 6.18 -4.19
CA PHE A 72 2.52 5.40 -3.80
C PHE A 72 1.92 4.69 -5.00
N ILE A 73 1.94 3.36 -4.99
CA ILE A 73 1.34 2.53 -6.03
C ILE A 73 -0.08 2.22 -5.58
N THR A 74 -1.06 2.93 -6.12
CA THR A 74 -2.47 2.89 -5.72
C THR A 74 -3.44 2.80 -6.90
N ASN A 75 -2.91 2.48 -8.08
CA ASN A 75 -3.66 2.13 -9.28
C ASN A 75 -4.28 0.71 -9.15
N PRO A 76 -5.06 0.23 -10.13
CA PRO A 76 -5.55 -1.15 -10.11
C PRO A 76 -4.42 -2.19 -10.03
N THR A 77 -4.65 -3.27 -9.27
CA THR A 77 -3.61 -4.28 -8.99
C THR A 77 -2.95 -4.86 -10.25
N SER A 78 -3.72 -5.09 -11.30
CA SER A 78 -3.19 -5.58 -12.58
C SER A 78 -2.17 -4.65 -13.23
N LEU A 79 -2.10 -3.40 -12.80
CA LEU A 79 -1.16 -2.37 -13.29
C LEU A 79 0.00 -2.09 -12.34
N HIS A 80 0.07 -2.75 -11.18
CA HIS A 80 1.13 -2.50 -10.20
C HIS A 80 2.51 -2.86 -10.76
N ALA A 81 2.65 -4.01 -11.39
CA ALA A 81 3.93 -4.45 -11.96
C ALA A 81 4.47 -3.45 -12.99
N GLN A 82 3.62 -3.03 -13.93
CA GLN A 82 3.98 -2.01 -14.91
C GLN A 82 4.37 -0.69 -14.23
N ALA A 83 3.59 -0.23 -13.28
CA ALA A 83 3.89 1.01 -12.55
C ALA A 83 5.22 0.94 -11.80
N LEU A 84 5.54 -0.20 -11.17
CA LEU A 84 6.81 -0.41 -10.48
C LEU A 84 8.01 -0.38 -11.44
N GLU A 85 7.86 -0.91 -12.64
CA GLU A 85 8.88 -0.82 -13.69
C GLU A 85 9.08 0.61 -14.17
N GLU A 86 8.00 1.33 -14.44
CA GLU A 86 8.03 2.71 -14.93
C GLU A 86 8.71 3.68 -13.97
N ILE A 87 8.56 3.46 -12.65
CA ILE A 87 9.16 4.34 -11.62
C ILE A 87 10.46 3.82 -11.05
N ARG A 88 11.06 2.81 -11.65
CA ARG A 88 12.31 2.23 -11.18
C ARG A 88 13.40 3.29 -11.02
N GLY A 89 13.94 3.44 -9.81
CA GLY A 89 14.93 4.45 -9.49
C GLY A 89 14.39 5.88 -9.34
N LEU A 90 13.10 6.11 -9.50
CA LEU A 90 12.48 7.44 -9.42
C LEU A 90 12.12 7.84 -7.99
N ALA A 91 12.13 6.91 -7.03
CA ALA A 91 11.78 7.20 -5.64
C ALA A 91 12.69 6.46 -4.65
N ASP A 92 13.00 7.11 -3.54
CA ASP A 92 13.77 6.52 -2.44
C ASP A 92 13.02 5.38 -1.75
N ALA A 93 11.71 5.52 -1.62
CA ALA A 93 10.87 4.53 -0.98
C ALA A 93 9.52 4.37 -1.69
N LEU A 94 9.02 3.13 -1.68
CA LEU A 94 7.76 2.75 -2.30
C LEU A 94 6.75 2.35 -1.23
N PHE A 95 5.52 2.82 -1.38
CA PHE A 95 4.36 2.35 -0.66
C PHE A 95 3.41 1.70 -1.66
N ILE A 96 3.22 0.39 -1.57
CA ILE A 96 2.52 -0.40 -2.57
C ILE A 96 1.22 -0.93 -1.96
N GLU A 97 0.09 -0.67 -2.60
CA GLU A 97 -1.18 -1.29 -2.20
C GLU A 97 -1.16 -2.80 -2.44
N LYS A 98 -1.86 -3.48 -1.58
CA LYS A 98 -2.01 -4.93 -1.65
C LYS A 98 -3.13 -5.31 -2.65
N PRO A 99 -3.01 -6.50 -3.28
CA PRO A 99 -1.79 -7.31 -3.44
C PRO A 99 -0.80 -6.64 -4.40
N ILE A 100 0.49 -6.99 -4.30
CA ILE A 100 1.54 -6.38 -5.16
C ILE A 100 1.26 -6.68 -6.62
N VAL A 101 0.82 -7.91 -6.93
CA VAL A 101 0.44 -8.37 -8.26
C VAL A 101 -0.89 -9.09 -8.20
N SER A 102 -1.59 -9.18 -9.31
CA SER A 102 -2.84 -9.96 -9.39
C SER A 102 -2.54 -11.46 -9.47
N ALA A 103 -3.51 -12.29 -9.06
CA ALA A 103 -3.37 -13.75 -9.13
C ALA A 103 -3.15 -14.29 -10.56
N GLU A 104 -3.45 -13.49 -11.58
CA GLU A 104 -3.24 -13.86 -12.99
C GLU A 104 -1.82 -13.55 -13.49
N GLN A 105 -1.06 -12.77 -12.76
CA GLN A 105 0.33 -12.38 -13.09
C GLN A 105 1.32 -13.35 -12.45
N THR A 106 1.26 -14.63 -12.86
CA THR A 106 2.08 -15.71 -12.30
C THR A 106 3.53 -15.70 -12.76
N ASP A 107 3.83 -14.99 -13.82
CA ASP A 107 5.14 -14.85 -14.46
C ASP A 107 5.93 -13.63 -13.96
N VAL A 108 5.36 -12.84 -13.08
CA VAL A 108 6.03 -11.65 -12.53
C VAL A 108 7.03 -12.03 -11.44
N ASP A 109 8.29 -11.74 -11.69
CA ASP A 109 9.35 -11.90 -10.68
C ASP A 109 9.42 -10.65 -9.76
N LEU A 110 8.98 -10.82 -8.53
CA LEU A 110 9.01 -9.75 -7.53
C LEU A 110 10.43 -9.28 -7.18
N ALA A 111 11.45 -10.14 -7.30
CA ALA A 111 12.83 -9.74 -7.05
C ALA A 111 13.35 -8.78 -8.14
N THR A 112 12.84 -8.93 -9.35
CA THR A 112 13.13 -8.00 -10.45
C THR A 112 12.39 -6.67 -10.28
N LEU A 113 11.13 -6.70 -9.86
CA LEU A 113 10.35 -5.48 -9.63
C LEU A 113 10.84 -4.67 -8.42
N LEU A 114 11.29 -5.36 -7.38
CA LEU A 114 11.74 -4.77 -6.11
C LEU A 114 13.19 -5.21 -5.83
N PRO A 115 14.17 -4.64 -6.55
CA PRO A 115 15.54 -5.05 -6.44
C PRO A 115 16.10 -4.85 -5.02
N ALA A 116 17.13 -5.60 -4.68
CA ALA A 116 17.81 -5.48 -3.39
C ALA A 116 18.24 -4.03 -3.12
N GLY A 117 17.92 -3.53 -1.94
CA GLY A 117 18.20 -2.14 -1.54
C GLY A 117 17.07 -1.17 -1.80
N GLN A 118 16.08 -1.47 -2.65
CA GLN A 118 14.87 -0.67 -2.79
C GLN A 118 14.04 -0.75 -1.50
N LYS A 119 13.77 0.38 -0.90
CA LYS A 119 12.88 0.45 0.26
C LYS A 119 11.46 0.34 -0.23
N ALA A 120 10.78 -0.73 0.13
CA ALA A 120 9.39 -0.95 -0.21
C ALA A 120 8.58 -1.38 1.00
N TYR A 121 7.36 -0.87 1.10
CA TYR A 121 6.38 -1.24 2.10
C TYR A 121 5.08 -1.63 1.41
N VAL A 122 4.57 -2.81 1.72
CA VAL A 122 3.28 -3.28 1.22
C VAL A 122 2.18 -2.93 2.23
N ALA A 123 1.11 -2.31 1.76
CA ALA A 123 -0.01 -1.90 2.58
C ALA A 123 -0.76 -3.12 3.14
N ALA A 124 -0.45 -3.48 4.38
CA ALA A 124 -1.10 -4.54 5.12
C ALA A 124 -1.72 -3.96 6.42
N PRO A 125 -2.86 -3.25 6.33
CA PRO A 125 -3.42 -2.51 7.46
C PRO A 125 -3.77 -3.42 8.64
N MET A 126 -4.17 -4.66 8.39
CA MET A 126 -4.48 -5.64 9.44
C MET A 126 -3.30 -5.89 10.39
N ARG A 127 -2.06 -5.74 9.94
CA ARG A 127 -0.87 -5.89 10.81
C ARG A 127 -0.85 -4.92 11.99
N TRP A 128 -1.59 -3.84 11.89
CA TRP A 128 -1.57 -2.72 12.84
C TRP A 128 -2.87 -2.58 13.61
N CYS A 129 -3.88 -3.39 13.33
CA CYS A 129 -5.11 -3.35 14.12
C CYS A 129 -4.87 -3.88 15.53
N GLY A 130 -5.57 -3.32 16.51
CA GLY A 130 -5.38 -3.62 17.92
C GLY A 130 -5.51 -5.12 18.24
N THR A 131 -6.46 -5.81 17.61
CA THR A 131 -6.67 -7.26 17.76
C THR A 131 -5.45 -8.05 17.30
N MET A 132 -4.87 -7.71 16.14
CA MET A 132 -3.69 -8.41 15.62
C MET A 132 -2.44 -8.11 16.46
N LEU A 133 -2.31 -6.90 16.96
CA LEU A 133 -1.23 -6.55 17.86
C LEU A 133 -1.35 -7.29 19.20
N ALA A 134 -2.56 -7.39 19.75
CA ALA A 134 -2.81 -8.17 20.95
C ALA A 134 -2.50 -9.66 20.71
N LEU A 135 -2.99 -10.24 19.63
CA LEU A 135 -2.70 -11.62 19.25
C LEU A 135 -1.19 -11.86 19.13
N LYS A 136 -0.48 -10.98 18.42
CA LYS A 136 0.98 -11.06 18.27
C LYS A 136 1.70 -11.06 19.61
N ASN A 137 1.22 -10.33 20.60
CA ASN A 137 1.81 -10.27 21.93
C ASN A 137 1.52 -11.53 22.77
N HIS A 138 0.44 -12.24 22.47
CA HIS A 138 0.05 -13.48 23.18
C HIS A 138 0.63 -14.75 22.56
N LEU A 139 1.01 -14.72 21.27
CA LEU A 139 1.53 -15.90 20.56
C LEU A 139 2.92 -16.38 21.05
N PRO A 140 3.87 -15.50 21.47
CA PRO A 140 5.16 -15.99 21.99
C PRO A 140 4.96 -16.93 23.17
N GLY A 141 5.53 -18.14 23.08
CA GLY A 141 5.39 -19.19 24.09
C GLY A 141 4.23 -20.17 23.86
N LEU A 142 3.30 -19.87 22.97
CA LEU A 142 2.28 -20.82 22.54
C LEU A 142 2.82 -21.74 21.43
N ARG A 143 2.34 -22.98 21.43
CA ARG A 143 2.61 -23.95 20.34
C ARG A 143 1.26 -24.39 19.74
N PRO A 144 0.64 -23.57 18.88
CA PRO A 144 -0.65 -23.91 18.30
C PRO A 144 -0.51 -25.14 17.40
N TYR A 145 -1.39 -26.11 17.55
CA TYR A 145 -1.46 -27.28 16.67
C TYR A 145 -2.13 -26.98 15.33
N SER A 146 -3.01 -25.98 15.33
CA SER A 146 -3.69 -25.54 14.12
C SER A 146 -4.11 -24.07 14.24
N ALA A 147 -4.28 -23.41 13.12
CA ALA A 147 -4.89 -22.10 13.03
C ALA A 147 -5.97 -22.12 11.94
N ARG A 148 -7.14 -21.55 12.23
CA ARG A 148 -8.21 -21.36 11.26
C ARG A 148 -8.56 -19.88 11.19
N VAL A 149 -8.46 -19.33 10.00
CA VAL A 149 -8.86 -17.95 9.71
C VAL A 149 -10.09 -17.98 8.81
N ILE A 150 -11.15 -17.29 9.20
CA ILE A 150 -12.38 -17.16 8.43
C ILE A 150 -12.54 -15.67 8.12
N CYS A 151 -12.51 -15.34 6.83
CA CYS A 151 -12.81 -14.02 6.33
C CYS A 151 -13.88 -14.16 5.24
N SER A 152 -15.05 -13.64 5.49
CA SER A 152 -16.13 -13.65 4.51
C SER A 152 -16.85 -12.31 4.52
N SER A 153 -17.27 -11.86 3.35
CA SER A 153 -18.14 -10.70 3.23
C SER A 153 -18.99 -10.82 1.97
N TYR A 154 -20.15 -10.17 2.00
CA TYR A 154 -21.07 -10.16 0.89
C TYR A 154 -20.86 -8.89 0.08
N LEU A 155 -20.27 -9.01 -1.11
CA LEU A 155 -19.85 -7.88 -1.93
C LEU A 155 -20.95 -6.85 -2.23
N PRO A 156 -22.23 -7.26 -2.49
CA PRO A 156 -23.32 -6.30 -2.68
C PRO A 156 -23.52 -5.32 -1.52
N ASP A 157 -23.24 -5.73 -0.30
CA ASP A 157 -23.45 -4.90 0.90
C ASP A 157 -22.27 -3.95 1.22
N TRP A 158 -21.13 -4.08 0.51
CA TRP A 158 -19.95 -3.26 0.78
C TRP A 158 -20.16 -1.77 0.55
N ARG A 159 -21.06 -1.41 -0.37
CA ARG A 159 -21.32 -0.02 -0.75
C ARG A 159 -22.81 0.16 -1.00
N PRO A 160 -23.61 0.44 0.03
CA PRO A 160 -25.04 0.68 -0.13
C PRO A 160 -25.32 1.74 -1.20
N GLY A 161 -26.28 1.48 -2.07
CA GLY A 161 -26.66 2.40 -3.15
C GLY A 161 -25.73 2.41 -4.39
N VAL A 162 -24.69 1.58 -4.42
CA VAL A 162 -23.83 1.43 -5.59
C VAL A 162 -24.01 0.02 -6.18
N ASP A 163 -24.21 -0.09 -7.49
CA ASP A 163 -24.19 -1.41 -8.13
C ASP A 163 -22.78 -2.01 -7.99
N TYR A 164 -22.67 -3.06 -7.19
CA TYR A 164 -21.42 -3.74 -6.90
C TYR A 164 -20.71 -4.25 -8.16
N ARG A 165 -21.46 -4.53 -9.24
CA ARG A 165 -20.91 -5.01 -10.52
C ARG A 165 -20.06 -3.96 -11.23
N THR A 166 -20.25 -2.69 -10.92
CA THR A 166 -19.52 -1.57 -11.53
C THR A 166 -18.24 -1.21 -10.77
N VAL A 167 -18.03 -1.76 -9.57
CA VAL A 167 -16.87 -1.42 -8.77
C VAL A 167 -15.67 -2.32 -9.10
N TYR A 168 -14.47 -1.79 -8.92
CA TYR A 168 -13.20 -2.50 -9.11
C TYR A 168 -13.21 -3.93 -8.53
N SER A 169 -13.74 -4.10 -7.31
CA SER A 169 -13.75 -5.37 -6.59
C SER A 169 -14.54 -6.48 -7.30
N ALA A 170 -15.42 -6.16 -8.26
CA ALA A 170 -16.15 -7.14 -9.05
C ALA A 170 -15.44 -7.55 -10.34
N HIS A 171 -14.38 -6.83 -10.74
CA HIS A 171 -13.69 -7.04 -12.01
C HIS A 171 -12.37 -7.79 -11.82
N LYS A 172 -12.37 -9.07 -12.17
CA LYS A 172 -11.19 -9.94 -12.07
C LYS A 172 -10.01 -9.42 -12.91
N ALA A 173 -10.28 -8.95 -14.12
CA ALA A 173 -9.25 -8.40 -15.01
C ALA A 173 -8.50 -7.16 -14.45
N LEU A 174 -9.08 -6.45 -13.49
CA LEU A 174 -8.44 -5.36 -12.78
C LEU A 174 -7.69 -5.80 -11.52
N GLY A 175 -7.70 -7.11 -11.22
CA GLY A 175 -7.16 -7.66 -9.99
C GLY A 175 -8.18 -7.68 -8.84
N GLY A 176 -9.47 -7.44 -9.11
CA GLY A 176 -10.60 -7.67 -8.22
C GLY A 176 -11.10 -9.11 -8.33
N GLY A 177 -12.37 -9.32 -8.02
CA GLY A 177 -13.00 -10.61 -7.99
C GLY A 177 -13.30 -11.04 -6.55
N GLY A 178 -14.59 -11.09 -6.19
CA GLY A 178 -15.05 -11.21 -4.79
C GLY A 178 -14.47 -12.41 -4.03
N VAL A 179 -14.26 -13.53 -4.69
CA VAL A 179 -13.70 -14.75 -4.07
C VAL A 179 -12.20 -14.59 -3.84
N SER A 180 -11.49 -14.00 -4.76
CA SER A 180 -10.05 -13.69 -4.63
C SER A 180 -9.77 -12.77 -3.46
N LEU A 181 -10.59 -11.73 -3.28
CA LEU A 181 -10.45 -10.81 -2.14
C LEU A 181 -10.69 -11.49 -0.80
N ALA A 182 -11.58 -12.47 -0.74
CA ALA A 182 -11.82 -13.26 0.46
C ALA A 182 -10.74 -14.32 0.66
N GLY A 183 -10.22 -14.92 -0.42
CA GLY A 183 -9.23 -16.00 -0.36
C GLY A 183 -7.79 -15.54 -0.25
N ASP A 184 -7.41 -14.53 -1.02
CA ASP A 184 -6.00 -14.21 -1.21
C ASP A 184 -5.54 -12.98 -0.44
N GLY A 185 -6.32 -11.92 -0.40
CA GLY A 185 -5.91 -10.66 0.25
C GLY A 185 -6.07 -10.66 1.75
N GLY A 186 -7.19 -11.20 2.27
CA GLY A 186 -7.45 -11.21 3.71
C GLY A 186 -6.72 -12.34 4.43
N ASN A 187 -6.70 -13.52 3.83
CA ASN A 187 -6.12 -14.71 4.45
C ASN A 187 -4.59 -14.75 4.36
N SER A 188 -4.01 -14.30 3.25
CA SER A 188 -2.55 -14.26 3.11
C SER A 188 -1.92 -13.25 4.07
N ASP A 189 -2.54 -12.09 4.28
CA ASP A 189 -2.03 -11.11 5.24
C ASP A 189 -2.14 -11.62 6.68
N LEU A 190 -3.25 -12.26 7.04
CA LEU A 190 -3.42 -12.88 8.36
C LEU A 190 -2.53 -14.10 8.55
N ALA A 191 -2.45 -14.99 7.56
CA ALA A 191 -1.54 -16.14 7.60
C ALA A 191 -0.07 -15.69 7.60
N GLY A 192 0.30 -14.71 6.80
CA GLY A 192 1.64 -14.14 6.80
C GLY A 192 2.03 -13.51 8.13
N VAL A 193 1.10 -12.82 8.80
CA VAL A 193 1.33 -12.27 10.15
C VAL A 193 1.48 -13.38 11.19
N LEU A 194 0.65 -14.42 11.11
CA LEU A 194 0.72 -15.57 12.01
C LEU A 194 1.98 -16.41 11.79
N LEU A 195 2.31 -16.71 10.53
CA LEU A 195 3.43 -17.57 10.16
C LEU A 195 4.79 -16.88 10.29
N ALA A 196 4.90 -15.59 10.03
CA ALA A 196 6.15 -14.85 10.24
C ALA A 196 6.59 -14.76 11.70
N GLY A 197 5.69 -15.04 12.66
CA GLY A 197 6.02 -15.18 14.06
C GLY A 197 6.55 -16.56 14.46
N TYR A 198 6.44 -17.58 13.61
CA TYR A 198 6.79 -18.98 13.88
C TYR A 198 7.95 -19.54 13.05
N GLY A 199 8.58 -18.72 12.19
CA GLY A 199 9.82 -19.13 11.54
C GLY A 199 10.93 -19.37 12.58
N PRO A 200 11.90 -20.27 12.31
CA PRO A 200 13.06 -20.41 13.18
C PRO A 200 13.71 -19.04 13.39
N PRO A 201 14.24 -18.73 14.58
CA PRO A 201 14.88 -17.46 14.82
C PRO A 201 15.98 -17.26 13.76
N GLY A 202 15.79 -16.29 12.89
CA GLY A 202 16.82 -15.86 11.95
C GLY A 202 18.04 -15.35 12.70
N PRO A 203 19.22 -15.32 12.09
CA PRO A 203 20.41 -14.80 12.72
C PRO A 203 20.14 -13.38 13.27
N PRO A 204 20.75 -13.00 14.40
CA PRO A 204 20.53 -11.72 15.04
C PRO A 204 20.79 -10.59 14.01
N ARG A 205 19.82 -9.69 13.86
CA ARG A 205 19.97 -8.53 12.97
C ARG A 205 21.13 -7.68 13.49
N PRO A 206 22.02 -7.24 12.61
CA PRO A 206 23.05 -6.29 13.02
C PRO A 206 22.42 -5.04 13.63
N ALA A 207 23.05 -4.50 14.66
CA ALA A 207 22.63 -3.29 15.34
C ALA A 207 22.42 -2.15 14.31
N PRO A 208 21.40 -1.30 14.47
CA PRO A 208 21.16 -0.21 13.53
C PRO A 208 22.32 0.75 13.54
N GLY A 209 23.02 0.85 12.41
CA GLY A 209 24.04 1.84 12.17
C GLY A 209 23.45 3.26 12.24
N THR A 210 24.12 4.13 12.96
CA THR A 210 23.81 5.54 13.12
C THR A 210 23.89 6.26 11.76
N GLY A 211 22.80 6.90 11.36
CA GLY A 211 22.78 7.84 10.25
C GLY A 211 22.07 7.37 8.97
N ARG A 212 20.91 7.85 8.73
CA ARG A 212 19.85 7.70 7.69
C ARG A 212 18.65 6.85 8.07
N GLY A 213 18.68 6.10 9.17
CA GLY A 213 17.56 5.24 9.60
C GLY A 213 16.31 5.97 10.13
N GLU A 214 16.45 7.24 10.52
CA GLU A 214 15.34 7.97 11.14
C GLU A 214 14.18 8.26 10.18
N ARG A 215 14.45 8.53 8.92
CA ARG A 215 13.37 8.79 7.95
C ARG A 215 12.45 7.61 7.70
N LEU A 216 12.91 6.38 7.91
CA LEU A 216 12.12 5.16 7.70
C LEU A 216 11.24 4.73 8.88
N ARG A 217 11.54 5.18 10.10
CA ARG A 217 10.62 4.99 11.25
C ARG A 217 9.25 5.63 11.01
N TRP A 218 9.15 6.50 10.04
CA TRP A 218 7.94 7.20 9.63
C TRP A 218 6.91 6.29 8.97
N LEU A 219 7.33 5.40 8.08
CA LEU A 219 6.42 4.49 7.38
C LEU A 219 5.70 3.55 8.36
N VAL A 220 6.37 3.17 9.44
CA VAL A 220 5.80 2.34 10.49
C VAL A 220 4.79 3.10 11.35
N SER A 221 5.04 4.37 11.66
CA SER A 221 4.09 5.19 12.43
C SER A 221 2.88 5.63 11.62
N TRP A 222 3.00 5.68 10.31
CA TRP A 222 1.95 6.10 9.40
C TRP A 222 0.74 5.15 9.39
N GLN A 223 0.95 3.86 9.54
CA GLN A 223 -0.15 2.89 9.61
C GLN A 223 -0.94 2.93 10.93
N ARG A 224 -0.36 3.39 12.02
CA ARG A 224 -1.12 3.58 13.27
C ARG A 224 -2.28 4.57 13.13
N LEU A 225 -2.20 5.49 12.18
CA LEU A 225 -3.25 6.48 11.92
C LEU A 225 -4.35 5.97 10.96
N LEU A 226 -4.10 4.89 10.23
CA LEU A 226 -5.11 4.27 9.36
C LEU A 226 -6.11 3.38 10.12
N SER A 227 -5.80 2.99 11.35
CA SER A 227 -6.65 2.13 12.18
C SER A 227 -7.61 2.89 13.11
N VAL A 228 -7.61 4.20 13.08
CA VAL A 228 -8.49 5.05 13.89
C VAL A 228 -9.39 5.85 12.94
N GLY A 229 -10.48 5.22 12.51
CA GLY A 229 -11.51 5.87 11.71
C GLY A 229 -12.42 4.87 11.01
#